data_dd948ef692b291ab410c9c37629e2983
#
_entry.id   dd948ef692b291ab410c9c37629e2983
#
_cell.length_a   1.000
_cell.length_b   1.000
_cell.length_c   1.000
_cell.angle_alpha   90.00
_cell.angle_beta   90.00
_cell.angle_gamma   90.00
#
_symmetry.space_group_name_H-M   'P 1'
#
loop_
_entity.id
_entity.type
_entity.pdbx_description
1 polymer ?
#
loop_
_entity_poly.entity_id
_entity_poly.type
_entity_poly.pdbx_seq_one_letter_code
_entity_poly.pdbx_strand_id
1 'polypeptide(L)'
;MKTYCKKVDPSDVSTIEPFIYDALYSKLGRKDYSDFVSRYCDMRPKEIRKKKHEGIAHYPELEKAVRNIALDISLRIRQRSLDLEPIRFSVRTDGLSKKTRIIGIESVIQQIIEHVAVGCMTELWKAKYEYHQYASIKGKGQLKGARAIQRWTEEGKTKYFVKLDVRKCFQSLSRETAMRWLKRDIGKNGQMLWLVDSLLTMHGEGLVIGSLLSQFLCNYFMSYAYRYVMSLSKERRGKKINMVSCALFYMDDILLCSNDRRNLVMAVRKLIAYMKKSFGLDIKPEWHVKRHVDCGIDMMGYVIKYNGKLRIRPRVFIRARRAFVRSAEGDNSIKIQTRVASYYGFFKATRIMKLRTVHFIPKTGKRRTVNVRAMQKKSAILTGAEARREMECAA
;
A
#
# COMPACT_ATOMS: atom_id res chain seq x y z
N MET A 1 -0.04 -18.83 24.56
CA MET A 1 0.10 -17.80 23.51
C MET A 1 -1.25 -17.58 22.86
N LYS A 2 -1.69 -16.31 22.63
CA LYS A 2 -3.00 -16.04 22.03
C LYS A 2 -2.96 -16.39 20.55
N THR A 3 -3.93 -17.19 20.09
CA THR A 3 -4.12 -17.55 18.67
C THR A 3 -5.37 -16.89 18.13
N TYR A 4 -5.35 -16.54 16.84
CA TYR A 4 -6.36 -15.76 16.14
C TYR A 4 -7.09 -16.62 15.10
N CYS A 5 -8.19 -16.12 14.54
CA CYS A 5 -8.95 -16.71 13.44
C CYS A 5 -9.39 -18.18 13.68
N LYS A 6 -9.58 -18.59 14.94
CA LYS A 6 -9.88 -19.98 15.30
C LYS A 6 -11.22 -20.48 14.75
N LYS A 7 -12.23 -19.57 14.69
CA LYS A 7 -13.61 -19.89 14.32
C LYS A 7 -13.92 -19.52 12.86
N VAL A 8 -12.94 -19.01 12.12
CA VAL A 8 -13.14 -18.60 10.72
C VAL A 8 -12.97 -19.82 9.84
N ASP A 9 -14.01 -20.16 9.09
CA ASP A 9 -13.94 -21.18 8.05
C ASP A 9 -13.75 -20.50 6.68
N PRO A 10 -12.57 -20.59 6.06
CA PRO A 10 -12.31 -20.00 4.75
C PRO A 10 -13.01 -20.74 3.60
N SER A 11 -13.69 -21.86 3.87
CA SER A 11 -14.51 -22.59 2.90
C SER A 11 -16.02 -22.36 3.06
N ASP A 12 -16.45 -21.65 4.11
CA ASP A 12 -17.84 -21.30 4.27
C ASP A 12 -18.24 -20.17 3.30
N VAL A 13 -19.24 -20.43 2.46
CA VAL A 13 -19.67 -19.53 1.39
C VAL A 13 -20.11 -18.17 1.95
N SER A 14 -20.85 -18.15 3.05
CA SER A 14 -21.32 -16.90 3.66
C SER A 14 -20.17 -16.06 4.24
N THR A 15 -19.13 -16.72 4.70
CA THR A 15 -17.90 -16.06 5.21
C THR A 15 -17.09 -15.41 4.08
N ILE A 16 -17.04 -16.04 2.90
CA ILE A 16 -16.14 -15.58 1.83
C ILE A 16 -16.79 -14.61 0.84
N GLU A 17 -18.11 -14.64 0.65
CA GLU A 17 -18.84 -13.75 -0.27
C GLU A 17 -18.47 -12.26 -0.11
N PRO A 18 -18.44 -11.66 1.10
CA PRO A 18 -18.10 -10.25 1.26
C PRO A 18 -16.71 -9.88 0.72
N PHE A 19 -15.75 -10.82 0.80
CA PHE A 19 -14.39 -10.58 0.31
C PHE A 19 -14.30 -10.70 -1.22
N ILE A 20 -15.18 -11.48 -1.84
CA ILE A 20 -15.33 -11.54 -3.30
C ILE A 20 -15.92 -10.21 -3.81
N TYR A 21 -16.93 -9.66 -3.12
CA TYR A 21 -17.43 -8.31 -3.40
C TYR A 21 -16.32 -7.28 -3.37
N ASP A 22 -15.50 -7.25 -2.31
CA ASP A 22 -14.38 -6.33 -2.18
C ASP A 22 -13.34 -6.50 -3.32
N ALA A 23 -13.11 -7.74 -3.74
CA ALA A 23 -12.19 -8.06 -4.83
C ALA A 23 -12.68 -7.53 -6.19
N LEU A 24 -13.99 -7.59 -6.44
CA LEU A 24 -14.60 -7.24 -7.72
C LEU A 24 -14.98 -5.76 -7.81
N TYR A 25 -15.32 -5.10 -6.70
CA TYR A 25 -15.97 -3.79 -6.63
C TYR A 25 -15.35 -2.70 -7.52
N SER A 26 -14.03 -2.60 -7.57
CA SER A 26 -13.34 -1.58 -8.37
C SER A 26 -12.74 -2.11 -9.67
N LYS A 27 -12.94 -3.39 -9.99
CA LYS A 27 -12.21 -4.07 -11.06
C LYS A 27 -13.10 -4.59 -12.19
N LEU A 28 -14.44 -4.52 -12.05
CA LEU A 28 -15.39 -4.99 -13.09
C LEU A 28 -15.21 -4.29 -14.45
N GLY A 29 -14.70 -3.04 -14.46
CA GLY A 29 -14.36 -2.33 -15.70
C GLY A 29 -13.15 -2.85 -16.44
N ARG A 30 -12.34 -3.74 -15.86
CA ARG A 30 -11.19 -4.37 -16.51
C ARG A 30 -11.65 -5.54 -17.36
N LYS A 31 -11.04 -5.72 -18.53
CA LYS A 31 -11.39 -6.80 -19.45
C LYS A 31 -11.23 -8.17 -18.82
N ASP A 32 -10.09 -8.44 -18.18
CA ASP A 32 -9.80 -9.72 -17.54
C ASP A 32 -10.82 -10.08 -16.44
N TYR A 33 -11.26 -9.10 -15.64
CA TYR A 33 -12.28 -9.31 -14.60
C TYR A 33 -13.68 -9.52 -15.20
N SER A 34 -14.09 -8.73 -16.19
CA SER A 34 -15.40 -8.91 -16.82
C SER A 34 -15.49 -10.23 -17.58
N ASP A 35 -14.41 -10.65 -18.25
CA ASP A 35 -14.34 -11.94 -18.94
C ASP A 35 -14.37 -13.12 -17.95
N PHE A 36 -13.77 -12.94 -16.76
CA PHE A 36 -13.86 -13.94 -15.69
C PHE A 36 -15.27 -14.05 -15.12
N VAL A 37 -15.89 -12.93 -14.70
CA VAL A 37 -17.20 -12.90 -14.05
C VAL A 37 -18.30 -13.41 -15.00
N SER A 38 -18.19 -13.16 -16.31
CA SER A 38 -19.17 -13.64 -17.30
C SER A 38 -19.27 -15.18 -17.38
N ARG A 39 -18.31 -15.93 -16.86
CA ARG A 39 -18.37 -17.40 -16.78
C ARG A 39 -19.30 -17.90 -15.66
N TYR A 40 -19.68 -17.01 -14.75
CA TYR A 40 -20.47 -17.32 -13.56
C TYR A 40 -21.89 -16.72 -13.58
N CYS A 41 -22.25 -16.03 -14.65
CA CYS A 41 -23.59 -15.45 -14.87
C CYS A 41 -23.90 -15.32 -16.36
N ASP A 42 -25.18 -15.11 -16.68
CA ASP A 42 -25.70 -15.02 -18.06
C ASP A 42 -25.49 -13.61 -18.68
N MET A 43 -24.42 -12.89 -18.24
CA MET A 43 -24.10 -11.56 -18.76
C MET A 43 -22.86 -11.55 -19.63
N ARG A 44 -22.91 -10.82 -20.75
CA ARG A 44 -21.74 -10.61 -21.59
C ARG A 44 -20.70 -9.69 -20.92
N PRO A 45 -19.40 -9.90 -21.16
CA PRO A 45 -18.34 -9.07 -20.56
C PRO A 45 -18.50 -7.56 -20.81
N LYS A 46 -19.03 -7.15 -21.98
CA LYS A 46 -19.29 -5.75 -22.30
C LYS A 46 -20.38 -5.14 -21.39
N GLU A 47 -21.42 -5.89 -21.08
CA GLU A 47 -22.51 -5.47 -20.19
C GLU A 47 -22.00 -5.29 -18.75
N ILE A 48 -21.23 -6.25 -18.26
CA ILE A 48 -20.58 -6.18 -16.94
C ILE A 48 -19.73 -4.92 -16.82
N ARG A 49 -18.94 -4.58 -17.85
CA ARG A 49 -18.11 -3.37 -17.85
C ARG A 49 -18.92 -2.07 -17.79
N LYS A 50 -20.10 -2.03 -18.41
CA LYS A 50 -20.99 -0.85 -18.34
C LYS A 50 -21.53 -0.62 -16.93
N LYS A 51 -21.78 -1.69 -16.17
CA LYS A 51 -22.35 -1.65 -14.80
C LYS A 51 -21.32 -1.32 -13.70
N LYS A 52 -20.06 -1.09 -14.03
CA LYS A 52 -18.96 -0.85 -13.09
C LYS A 52 -19.17 0.29 -12.07
N HIS A 53 -20.02 1.26 -12.40
CA HIS A 53 -20.23 2.47 -11.59
C HIS A 53 -21.44 2.37 -10.66
N GLU A 54 -22.34 1.44 -10.88
CA GLU A 54 -23.60 1.33 -10.16
C GLU A 54 -23.56 0.37 -8.97
N GLY A 55 -22.50 -0.44 -8.90
CA GLY A 55 -22.29 -1.43 -7.84
C GLY A 55 -22.89 -2.79 -8.14
N ILE A 56 -22.32 -3.84 -7.56
CA ILE A 56 -22.71 -5.24 -7.79
C ILE A 56 -24.12 -5.49 -7.23
N ALA A 57 -24.43 -4.96 -6.06
CA ALA A 57 -25.69 -5.17 -5.36
C ALA A 57 -26.95 -4.64 -6.08
N HIS A 58 -26.79 -3.84 -7.13
CA HIS A 58 -27.90 -3.36 -7.95
C HIS A 58 -28.29 -4.33 -9.08
N TYR A 59 -27.57 -5.44 -9.23
CA TYR A 59 -27.76 -6.38 -10.33
C TYR A 59 -27.83 -7.82 -9.82
N PRO A 60 -29.04 -8.44 -9.81
CA PRO A 60 -29.21 -9.82 -9.35
C PRO A 60 -28.29 -10.84 -10.04
N GLU A 61 -27.99 -10.62 -11.33
CA GLU A 61 -27.09 -11.49 -12.09
C GLU A 61 -25.64 -11.40 -11.59
N LEU A 62 -25.20 -10.22 -11.14
CA LEU A 62 -23.86 -10.07 -10.56
C LEU A 62 -23.79 -10.60 -9.13
N GLU A 63 -24.87 -10.50 -8.35
CA GLU A 63 -25.00 -11.17 -7.06
C GLU A 63 -24.93 -12.70 -7.22
N LYS A 64 -25.68 -13.24 -8.19
CA LYS A 64 -25.61 -14.67 -8.55
C LYS A 64 -24.19 -15.07 -8.94
N ALA A 65 -23.49 -14.24 -9.74
CA ALA A 65 -22.10 -14.50 -10.09
C ALA A 65 -21.19 -14.55 -8.87
N VAL A 66 -21.32 -13.63 -7.92
CA VAL A 66 -20.55 -13.64 -6.66
C VAL A 66 -20.80 -14.92 -5.89
N ARG A 67 -22.07 -15.34 -5.77
CA ARG A 67 -22.47 -16.59 -5.11
C ARG A 67 -21.84 -17.80 -5.78
N ASN A 68 -21.90 -17.89 -7.11
CA ASN A 68 -21.31 -18.99 -7.86
C ASN A 68 -19.77 -19.03 -7.74
N ILE A 69 -19.11 -17.88 -7.76
CA ILE A 69 -17.67 -17.79 -7.51
C ILE A 69 -17.35 -18.25 -6.08
N ALA A 70 -18.19 -17.90 -5.09
CA ALA A 70 -18.01 -18.32 -3.72
C ALA A 70 -18.15 -19.84 -3.56
N LEU A 71 -19.11 -20.45 -4.26
CA LEU A 71 -19.29 -21.90 -4.28
C LEU A 71 -18.09 -22.61 -4.92
N ASP A 72 -17.57 -22.11 -6.04
CA ASP A 72 -16.37 -22.66 -6.69
C ASP A 72 -15.15 -22.57 -5.76
N ILE A 73 -14.90 -21.42 -5.15
CA ILE A 73 -13.78 -21.23 -4.21
C ILE A 73 -13.95 -22.11 -2.97
N SER A 74 -15.16 -22.21 -2.42
CA SER A 74 -15.48 -23.09 -1.30
C SER A 74 -15.12 -24.55 -1.61
N LEU A 75 -15.53 -25.04 -2.78
CA LEU A 75 -15.25 -26.40 -3.23
C LEU A 75 -13.73 -26.63 -3.35
N ARG A 76 -13.00 -25.74 -4.01
CA ARG A 76 -11.54 -25.82 -4.16
C ARG A 76 -10.82 -25.87 -2.82
N ILE A 77 -11.26 -25.07 -1.84
CA ILE A 77 -10.66 -25.06 -0.51
C ILE A 77 -10.95 -26.38 0.23
N ARG A 78 -12.18 -26.89 0.17
CA ARG A 78 -12.58 -28.18 0.79
C ARG A 78 -11.83 -29.36 0.19
N GLN A 79 -11.67 -29.38 -1.13
CA GLN A 79 -10.92 -30.41 -1.86
C GLN A 79 -9.41 -30.28 -1.75
N ARG A 80 -8.91 -29.17 -1.15
CA ARG A 80 -7.49 -28.83 -1.11
C ARG A 80 -6.82 -28.83 -2.49
N SER A 81 -7.52 -28.31 -3.49
CA SER A 81 -7.02 -28.10 -4.86
C SER A 81 -7.46 -26.73 -5.37
N LEU A 82 -6.52 -25.76 -5.41
CA LEU A 82 -6.84 -24.42 -5.87
C LEU A 82 -6.74 -24.27 -7.39
N ASP A 83 -6.00 -25.16 -8.08
CA ASP A 83 -5.76 -25.17 -9.53
C ASP A 83 -5.39 -23.78 -10.06
N LEU A 84 -4.32 -23.21 -9.48
CA LEU A 84 -3.85 -21.86 -9.80
C LEU A 84 -2.88 -21.88 -10.98
N GLU A 85 -3.03 -20.89 -11.86
CA GLU A 85 -2.07 -20.65 -12.93
C GLU A 85 -0.75 -20.07 -12.40
N PRO A 86 0.39 -20.36 -13.05
CA PRO A 86 1.66 -19.73 -12.70
C PRO A 86 1.59 -18.21 -12.79
N ILE A 87 2.22 -17.52 -11.83
CA ILE A 87 2.28 -16.07 -11.82
C ILE A 87 3.11 -15.56 -12.98
N ARG A 88 2.54 -14.68 -13.80
CA ARG A 88 3.24 -14.00 -14.89
C ARG A 88 4.00 -12.79 -14.35
N PHE A 89 5.23 -12.61 -14.78
CA PHE A 89 6.05 -11.48 -14.33
C PHE A 89 6.17 -10.41 -15.41
N SER A 90 6.01 -9.15 -15.01
CA SER A 90 6.16 -7.97 -15.86
C SER A 90 7.21 -7.02 -15.28
N VAL A 91 8.11 -6.59 -16.14
CA VAL A 91 9.14 -5.60 -15.78
C VAL A 91 8.55 -4.20 -15.90
N ARG A 92 8.51 -3.46 -14.78
CA ARG A 92 8.02 -2.07 -14.76
C ARG A 92 9.12 -1.14 -14.30
N THR A 93 9.43 -0.14 -15.12
CA THR A 93 10.36 0.93 -14.74
C THR A 93 9.59 2.08 -14.12
N ASP A 94 9.94 2.41 -12.88
CA ASP A 94 9.41 3.63 -12.25
C ASP A 94 9.94 4.85 -13.03
N GLY A 95 9.02 5.60 -13.61
CA GLY A 95 9.34 6.81 -14.40
C GLY A 95 10.07 7.91 -13.61
N LEU A 96 10.29 7.69 -12.32
CA LEU A 96 10.91 8.64 -11.40
C LEU A 96 12.36 8.30 -11.06
N SER A 97 12.56 7.10 -10.57
CA SER A 97 13.85 6.65 -10.07
C SER A 97 14.63 5.89 -11.13
N LYS A 98 14.04 5.65 -12.32
CA LYS A 98 14.51 4.69 -13.33
C LYS A 98 14.77 3.28 -12.75
N LYS A 99 14.27 3.03 -11.54
CA LYS A 99 14.37 1.70 -10.92
C LYS A 99 13.40 0.74 -11.59
N THR A 100 13.92 -0.35 -12.03
CA THR A 100 13.17 -1.46 -12.59
C THR A 100 12.65 -2.34 -11.46
N ARG A 101 11.38 -2.71 -11.52
CA ARG A 101 10.74 -3.64 -10.59
C ARG A 101 10.10 -4.77 -11.38
N ILE A 102 10.28 -5.98 -10.90
CA ILE A 102 9.57 -7.15 -11.40
C ILE A 102 8.27 -7.23 -10.60
N ILE A 103 7.14 -7.17 -11.29
CA ILE A 103 5.80 -7.20 -10.68
C ILE A 103 5.14 -8.50 -11.12
N GLY A 104 4.64 -9.27 -10.17
CA GLY A 104 3.82 -10.45 -10.46
C GLY A 104 2.40 -10.04 -10.85
N ILE A 105 1.88 -10.72 -11.85
CA ILE A 105 0.51 -10.61 -12.34
C ILE A 105 -0.15 -11.96 -12.14
N GLU A 106 -0.98 -12.03 -11.14
CA GLU A 106 -1.77 -13.20 -10.78
C GLU A 106 -3.01 -13.32 -11.67
N SER A 107 -3.52 -14.54 -11.85
CA SER A 107 -4.82 -14.76 -12.49
C SER A 107 -5.95 -14.12 -11.67
N VAL A 108 -7.09 -13.84 -12.29
CA VAL A 108 -8.21 -13.18 -11.59
C VAL A 108 -8.71 -14.04 -10.42
N ILE A 109 -8.81 -15.36 -10.61
CA ILE A 109 -9.23 -16.27 -9.52
C ILE A 109 -8.24 -16.24 -8.35
N GLN A 110 -6.95 -16.22 -8.61
CA GLN A 110 -5.93 -16.13 -7.57
C GLN A 110 -6.04 -14.81 -6.80
N GLN A 111 -6.21 -13.66 -7.49
CA GLN A 111 -6.43 -12.37 -6.84
C GLN A 111 -7.68 -12.40 -5.94
N ILE A 112 -8.77 -13.06 -6.36
CA ILE A 112 -10.01 -13.20 -5.55
C ILE A 112 -9.72 -14.08 -4.32
N ILE A 113 -9.07 -15.23 -4.49
CA ILE A 113 -8.71 -16.12 -3.37
C ILE A 113 -7.77 -15.41 -2.37
N GLU A 114 -6.85 -14.55 -2.83
CA GLU A 114 -6.06 -13.71 -1.93
C GLU A 114 -6.92 -12.73 -1.11
N HIS A 115 -7.94 -12.13 -1.73
CA HIS A 115 -8.91 -11.30 -0.99
C HIS A 115 -9.65 -12.11 0.07
N VAL A 116 -10.06 -13.35 -0.24
CA VAL A 116 -10.65 -14.26 0.73
C VAL A 116 -9.69 -14.58 1.87
N ALA A 117 -8.46 -15.00 1.57
CA ALA A 117 -7.46 -15.33 2.58
C ALA A 117 -7.15 -14.14 3.50
N VAL A 118 -6.93 -12.97 2.92
CA VAL A 118 -6.65 -11.73 3.68
C VAL A 118 -7.88 -11.32 4.50
N GLY A 119 -9.08 -11.40 3.94
CA GLY A 119 -10.33 -11.08 4.63
C GLY A 119 -10.60 -11.99 5.83
N CYS A 120 -10.44 -13.29 5.65
CA CYS A 120 -10.58 -14.29 6.73
C CYS A 120 -9.55 -14.09 7.87
N MET A 121 -8.40 -13.49 7.58
CA MET A 121 -7.38 -13.15 8.59
C MET A 121 -7.55 -11.76 9.21
N THR A 122 -8.69 -11.10 9.06
CA THR A 122 -8.93 -9.73 9.57
C THR A 122 -8.68 -9.60 11.08
N GLU A 123 -9.04 -10.61 11.88
CA GLU A 123 -8.78 -10.64 13.32
C GLU A 123 -7.27 -10.55 13.61
N LEU A 124 -6.45 -11.32 12.86
CA LEU A 124 -5.00 -11.30 12.99
C LEU A 124 -4.44 -9.92 12.66
N TRP A 125 -4.84 -9.34 11.53
CA TRP A 125 -4.33 -8.04 11.11
C TRP A 125 -4.67 -6.93 12.11
N LYS A 126 -5.92 -6.88 12.60
CA LYS A 126 -6.36 -5.93 13.64
C LYS A 126 -5.56 -6.07 14.93
N ALA A 127 -5.21 -7.31 15.33
CA ALA A 127 -4.46 -7.56 16.56
C ALA A 127 -2.96 -7.28 16.44
N LYS A 128 -2.40 -7.38 15.23
CA LYS A 128 -0.94 -7.28 15.01
C LYS A 128 -0.49 -5.94 14.46
N TYR A 129 -1.26 -5.29 13.59
CA TYR A 129 -0.84 -4.03 13.01
C TYR A 129 -0.75 -2.93 14.04
N GLU A 130 0.31 -2.16 13.92
CA GLU A 130 0.59 -1.07 14.83
C GLU A 130 -0.01 0.25 14.32
N TYR A 131 -0.28 1.16 15.27
CA TYR A 131 -0.90 2.45 14.93
C TYR A 131 -0.05 3.24 13.92
N HIS A 132 1.27 3.21 14.05
CA HIS A 132 2.21 3.96 13.20
C HIS A 132 2.76 3.19 12.00
N GLN A 133 2.01 2.19 11.52
CA GLN A 133 2.16 1.62 10.18
C GLN A 133 1.16 2.29 9.24
N TYR A 134 1.62 2.78 8.08
CA TYR A 134 0.81 3.65 7.22
C TYR A 134 0.63 3.18 5.78
N ALA A 135 1.38 2.22 5.29
CA ALA A 135 1.26 1.72 3.92
C ALA A 135 0.24 0.59 3.80
N SER A 136 -0.57 0.59 2.76
CA SER A 136 -1.55 -0.46 2.42
C SER A 136 -2.47 -0.89 3.58
N ILE A 137 -2.83 0.06 4.44
CA ILE A 137 -3.78 -0.13 5.55
C ILE A 137 -4.95 0.83 5.34
N LYS A 138 -6.18 0.29 5.33
CA LYS A 138 -7.42 1.07 5.13
C LYS A 138 -7.48 2.24 6.13
N GLY A 139 -7.80 3.41 5.63
CA GLY A 139 -7.90 4.63 6.43
C GLY A 139 -6.56 5.27 6.84
N LYS A 140 -5.42 4.72 6.42
CA LYS A 140 -4.07 5.29 6.62
C LYS A 140 -3.51 5.86 5.30
N GLY A 141 -2.21 5.93 5.12
CA GLY A 141 -1.56 6.39 3.89
C GLY A 141 -0.57 7.53 4.11
N GLN A 142 0.00 8.01 3.01
CA GLN A 142 1.13 8.95 2.99
C GLN A 142 0.88 10.23 3.80
N LEU A 143 -0.28 10.85 3.63
CA LEU A 143 -0.60 12.11 4.31
C LEU A 143 -0.75 11.93 5.83
N LYS A 144 -1.42 10.86 6.27
CA LYS A 144 -1.58 10.59 7.71
C LYS A 144 -0.23 10.30 8.36
N GLY A 145 0.65 9.55 7.68
CA GLY A 145 2.03 9.34 8.15
C GLY A 145 2.83 10.64 8.22
N ALA A 146 2.79 11.48 7.19
CA ALA A 146 3.46 12.78 7.20
C ALA A 146 2.96 13.70 8.33
N ARG A 147 1.66 13.69 8.61
CA ARG A 147 1.08 14.45 9.73
C ARG A 147 1.47 13.88 11.10
N ALA A 148 1.66 12.57 11.21
CA ALA A 148 2.19 11.99 12.45
C ALA A 148 3.62 12.51 12.73
N ILE A 149 4.49 12.53 11.71
CA ILE A 149 5.84 13.08 11.83
C ILE A 149 5.79 14.58 12.18
N GLN A 150 4.88 15.35 11.55
CA GLN A 150 4.68 16.76 11.84
C GLN A 150 4.35 16.98 13.32
N ARG A 151 3.36 16.26 13.86
CA ARG A 151 2.97 16.32 15.27
C ARG A 151 4.13 15.97 16.21
N TRP A 152 4.88 14.90 15.93
CA TRP A 152 6.05 14.54 16.73
C TRP A 152 7.15 15.61 16.71
N THR A 153 7.26 16.34 15.61
CA THR A 153 8.19 17.47 15.50
C THR A 153 7.74 18.62 16.40
N GLU A 154 6.46 18.95 16.39
CA GLU A 154 5.85 19.97 17.25
C GLU A 154 5.95 19.59 18.73
N GLU A 155 5.86 18.28 19.05
CA GLU A 155 6.08 17.72 20.40
C GLU A 155 7.57 17.62 20.81
N GLY A 156 8.51 18.05 19.98
CA GLY A 156 9.94 17.98 20.26
C GLY A 156 10.56 16.57 20.29
N LYS A 157 9.88 15.56 19.72
CA LYS A 157 10.32 14.14 19.75
C LYS A 157 11.30 13.75 18.65
N THR A 158 11.65 14.66 17.73
CA THR A 158 12.39 14.37 16.51
C THR A 158 13.74 15.04 16.42
N LYS A 159 14.42 15.31 17.56
CA LYS A 159 15.74 15.98 17.58
C LYS A 159 16.76 15.29 16.66
N TYR A 160 16.81 13.96 16.74
CA TYR A 160 17.61 13.11 15.85
C TYR A 160 16.67 12.12 15.15
N PHE A 161 16.96 11.82 13.91
CA PHE A 161 16.22 10.81 13.16
C PHE A 161 17.13 9.98 12.25
N VAL A 162 16.66 8.80 11.91
CA VAL A 162 17.27 7.92 10.91
C VAL A 162 16.18 7.33 10.03
N LYS A 163 16.50 7.21 8.75
CA LYS A 163 15.68 6.46 7.79
C LYS A 163 16.41 5.19 7.44
N LEU A 164 15.67 4.09 7.48
CA LEU A 164 16.17 2.77 7.13
C LEU A 164 15.33 2.25 5.95
N ASP A 165 15.98 1.53 5.05
CA ASP A 165 15.35 0.91 3.87
C ASP A 165 15.70 -0.58 3.91
N VAL A 166 14.69 -1.44 3.90
CA VAL A 166 14.89 -2.90 3.89
C VAL A 166 15.26 -3.35 2.49
N ARG A 167 16.40 -4.06 2.39
CA ARG A 167 16.89 -4.55 1.10
C ARG A 167 15.98 -5.65 0.57
N LYS A 168 15.40 -5.44 -0.64
CA LYS A 168 14.55 -6.41 -1.33
C LYS A 168 13.50 -7.06 -0.40
N CYS A 169 12.79 -6.25 0.41
CA CYS A 169 11.93 -6.70 1.50
C CYS A 169 11.01 -7.87 1.09
N PHE A 170 10.29 -7.73 0.00
CA PHE A 170 9.37 -8.77 -0.47
C PHE A 170 10.09 -10.06 -0.84
N GLN A 171 11.10 -9.98 -1.69
CA GLN A 171 11.83 -11.16 -2.16
C GLN A 171 12.63 -11.87 -1.05
N SER A 172 13.00 -11.14 0.01
CA SER A 172 13.77 -11.69 1.14
C SER A 172 12.90 -12.33 2.22
N LEU A 173 11.58 -12.11 2.20
CA LEU A 173 10.64 -12.78 3.10
C LEU A 173 10.26 -14.14 2.53
N SER A 174 10.93 -15.21 2.99
CA SER A 174 10.69 -16.57 2.50
C SER A 174 9.33 -17.10 2.95
N ARG A 175 8.76 -18.02 2.14
CA ARG A 175 7.55 -18.78 2.46
C ARG A 175 7.67 -19.48 3.83
N GLU A 176 8.79 -20.16 4.08
CA GLU A 176 9.02 -20.88 5.33
C GLU A 176 8.98 -19.92 6.54
N THR A 177 9.62 -18.75 6.41
CA THR A 177 9.56 -17.73 7.48
C THR A 177 8.12 -17.26 7.69
N ALA A 178 7.36 -17.00 6.61
CA ALA A 178 5.97 -16.59 6.69
C ALA A 178 5.12 -17.65 7.38
N MET A 179 5.20 -18.91 6.95
CA MET A 179 4.45 -20.02 7.52
C MET A 179 4.82 -20.32 8.96
N ARG A 180 6.10 -20.27 9.34
CA ARG A 180 6.56 -20.44 10.72
C ARG A 180 5.92 -19.41 11.66
N TRP A 181 5.83 -18.15 11.26
CA TRP A 181 5.24 -17.10 12.07
C TRP A 181 3.70 -17.17 12.10
N LEU A 182 3.08 -17.47 10.97
CA LEU A 182 1.62 -17.65 10.89
C LEU A 182 1.18 -18.88 11.71
N LYS A 183 1.89 -19.99 11.63
CA LYS A 183 1.60 -21.20 12.46
C LYS A 183 1.59 -20.88 13.95
N ARG A 184 2.43 -19.98 14.42
CA ARG A 184 2.42 -19.51 15.80
C ARG A 184 1.15 -18.76 16.16
N ASP A 185 0.66 -17.91 15.26
CA ASP A 185 -0.44 -16.97 15.55
C ASP A 185 -1.83 -17.50 15.14
N ILE A 186 -1.92 -18.35 14.11
CA ILE A 186 -3.17 -18.94 13.62
C ILE A 186 -3.13 -20.49 13.57
N GLY A 187 -2.20 -21.12 14.26
CA GLY A 187 -1.92 -22.58 14.17
C GLY A 187 -3.12 -23.48 14.51
N LYS A 188 -4.14 -22.97 15.17
CA LYS A 188 -5.38 -23.71 15.44
C LYS A 188 -6.35 -23.75 14.25
N ASN A 189 -6.06 -23.01 13.17
CA ASN A 189 -6.83 -23.03 11.93
C ASN A 189 -5.99 -23.64 10.79
N GLY A 190 -6.01 -24.97 10.72
CA GLY A 190 -5.22 -25.72 9.73
C GLY A 190 -5.66 -25.46 8.28
N GLN A 191 -6.95 -25.21 8.04
CA GLN A 191 -7.46 -24.90 6.71
C GLN A 191 -6.99 -23.55 6.22
N MET A 192 -6.97 -22.52 7.09
CA MET A 192 -6.41 -21.22 6.78
C MET A 192 -4.91 -21.29 6.50
N LEU A 193 -4.16 -22.05 7.31
CA LEU A 193 -2.73 -22.26 7.08
C LEU A 193 -2.48 -22.93 5.73
N TRP A 194 -3.27 -23.95 5.40
CA TRP A 194 -3.17 -24.61 4.09
C TRP A 194 -3.46 -23.63 2.95
N LEU A 195 -4.53 -22.83 3.05
CA LEU A 195 -4.89 -21.85 2.03
C LEU A 195 -3.76 -20.85 1.77
N VAL A 196 -3.22 -20.27 2.84
CA VAL A 196 -2.10 -19.30 2.73
C VAL A 196 -0.85 -19.96 2.19
N ASP A 197 -0.53 -21.17 2.62
CA ASP A 197 0.64 -21.92 2.15
C ASP A 197 0.54 -22.25 0.65
N SER A 198 -0.64 -22.66 0.19
CA SER A 198 -0.92 -22.91 -1.23
C SER A 198 -0.74 -21.65 -2.09
N LEU A 199 -1.22 -20.48 -1.63
CA LEU A 199 -1.01 -19.21 -2.30
C LEU A 199 0.48 -18.84 -2.34
N LEU A 200 1.19 -18.97 -1.23
CA LEU A 200 2.63 -18.64 -1.14
C LEU A 200 3.49 -19.60 -1.96
N THR A 201 3.06 -20.83 -2.18
CA THR A 201 3.75 -21.77 -3.08
C THR A 201 3.84 -21.22 -4.49
N MET A 202 2.81 -20.51 -4.96
CA MET A 202 2.81 -19.86 -6.28
C MET A 202 3.79 -18.69 -6.38
N HIS A 203 4.19 -18.12 -5.24
CA HIS A 203 5.16 -17.00 -5.20
C HIS A 203 6.62 -17.44 -5.40
N GLY A 204 6.93 -18.72 -5.20
CA GLY A 204 8.30 -19.24 -5.20
C GLY A 204 9.03 -18.98 -3.87
N GLU A 205 10.29 -18.52 -3.95
CA GLU A 205 11.14 -18.38 -2.77
C GLU A 205 10.74 -17.23 -1.82
N GLY A 206 10.18 -16.14 -2.35
CA GLY A 206 9.85 -14.95 -1.57
C GLY A 206 8.48 -14.38 -1.92
N LEU A 207 8.11 -13.29 -1.25
CA LEU A 207 6.85 -12.60 -1.54
C LEU A 207 6.90 -11.88 -2.89
N VAL A 208 5.79 -11.88 -3.62
CA VAL A 208 5.67 -11.25 -4.93
C VAL A 208 5.20 -9.80 -4.80
N ILE A 209 5.89 -8.88 -5.48
CA ILE A 209 5.42 -7.50 -5.64
C ILE A 209 4.22 -7.50 -6.59
N GLY A 210 3.08 -7.06 -6.11
CA GLY A 210 1.80 -7.04 -6.86
C GLY A 210 0.71 -7.85 -6.19
N SER A 211 1.05 -8.86 -5.39
CA SER A 211 0.14 -9.66 -4.59
C SER A 211 -0.43 -8.88 -3.41
N LEU A 212 -1.71 -9.05 -3.15
CA LEU A 212 -2.39 -8.50 -1.97
C LEU A 212 -1.90 -9.16 -0.69
N LEU A 213 -1.81 -10.48 -0.67
CA LEU A 213 -1.34 -11.26 0.47
C LEU A 213 0.08 -10.85 0.89
N SER A 214 0.97 -10.62 -0.10
CA SER A 214 2.33 -10.15 0.15
C SER A 214 2.37 -8.81 0.89
N GLN A 215 1.48 -7.87 0.56
CA GLN A 215 1.42 -6.57 1.24
C GLN A 215 0.99 -6.71 2.70
N PHE A 216 0.01 -7.57 2.97
CA PHE A 216 -0.46 -7.82 4.33
C PHE A 216 0.61 -8.54 5.16
N LEU A 217 1.27 -9.53 4.61
CA LEU A 217 2.37 -10.24 5.28
C LEU A 217 3.56 -9.33 5.56
N CYS A 218 3.95 -8.46 4.61
CA CYS A 218 5.00 -7.49 4.86
C CYS A 218 4.67 -6.59 6.07
N ASN A 219 3.45 -6.02 6.12
CA ASN A 219 3.02 -5.23 7.28
C ASN A 219 2.99 -6.06 8.57
N TYR A 220 2.60 -7.32 8.51
CA TYR A 220 2.59 -8.22 9.64
C TYR A 220 4.00 -8.40 10.24
N PHE A 221 5.01 -8.65 9.43
CA PHE A 221 6.40 -8.75 9.89
C PHE A 221 6.92 -7.40 10.41
N MET A 222 6.61 -6.33 9.71
CA MET A 222 7.00 -4.98 10.13
C MET A 222 6.35 -4.59 11.48
N SER A 223 5.18 -5.15 11.85
CA SER A 223 4.57 -4.91 13.15
C SER A 223 5.40 -5.46 14.31
N TYR A 224 6.05 -6.60 14.13
CA TYR A 224 6.96 -7.15 15.13
C TYR A 224 8.26 -6.35 15.23
N ALA A 225 8.80 -5.92 14.11
CA ALA A 225 9.96 -5.02 14.08
C ALA A 225 9.65 -3.69 14.79
N TYR A 226 8.44 -3.14 14.56
CA TYR A 226 7.96 -1.94 15.23
C TYR A 226 7.90 -2.13 16.76
N ARG A 227 7.22 -3.19 17.24
CA ARG A 227 7.13 -3.49 18.69
C ARG A 227 8.49 -3.68 19.31
N TYR A 228 9.36 -4.44 18.63
CA TYR A 228 10.71 -4.67 19.12
C TYR A 228 11.46 -3.35 19.32
N VAL A 229 11.52 -2.49 18.30
CA VAL A 229 12.30 -1.25 18.39
C VAL A 229 11.70 -0.27 19.40
N MET A 230 10.37 -0.22 19.54
CA MET A 230 9.70 0.62 20.54
C MET A 230 9.82 0.10 21.98
N SER A 231 10.05 -1.20 22.17
CA SER A 231 10.30 -1.78 23.50
C SER A 231 11.73 -1.57 24.01
N LEU A 232 12.64 -1.13 23.15
CA LEU A 232 14.05 -0.94 23.51
C LEU A 232 14.22 0.21 24.51
N SER A 233 14.75 -0.13 25.66
CA SER A 233 15.05 0.80 26.74
C SER A 233 16.40 0.52 27.36
N LYS A 234 16.91 1.50 28.10
CA LYS A 234 18.06 1.35 28.99
C LYS A 234 17.68 1.89 30.37
N GLU A 235 18.30 1.35 31.37
CA GLU A 235 18.22 1.91 32.70
C GLU A 235 19.33 2.94 32.92
N ARG A 236 18.98 4.07 33.53
CA ARG A 236 19.94 5.11 33.95
C ARG A 236 19.47 5.71 35.28
N ARG A 237 20.28 5.60 36.32
CA ARG A 237 19.95 6.10 37.66
C ARG A 237 18.57 5.60 38.16
N GLY A 238 18.30 4.30 38.04
CA GLY A 238 17.04 3.69 38.42
C GLY A 238 15.82 4.05 37.53
N LYS A 239 16.00 4.82 36.45
CA LYS A 239 14.91 5.21 35.54
C LYS A 239 15.04 4.50 34.21
N LYS A 240 13.92 3.92 33.74
CA LYS A 240 13.82 3.32 32.40
C LYS A 240 13.66 4.41 31.35
N ILE A 241 14.59 4.49 30.40
CA ILE A 241 14.64 5.46 29.32
C ILE A 241 14.47 4.74 28.00
N ASN A 242 13.43 5.06 27.23
CA ASN A 242 13.23 4.52 25.89
C ASN A 242 14.33 5.02 24.94
N MET A 243 14.87 4.11 24.12
CA MET A 243 15.90 4.45 23.14
C MET A 243 15.33 5.19 21.94
N VAL A 244 14.06 4.95 21.60
CA VAL A 244 13.34 5.56 20.48
C VAL A 244 12.16 6.34 21.02
N SER A 245 12.02 7.61 20.63
CA SER A 245 10.92 8.48 21.03
C SER A 245 9.67 8.24 20.20
N CYS A 246 9.84 7.98 18.90
CA CYS A 246 8.77 7.63 17.99
C CYS A 246 9.32 6.89 16.76
N ALA A 247 8.47 6.05 16.17
CA ALA A 247 8.79 5.28 14.97
C ALA A 247 7.63 5.30 13.99
N LEU A 248 7.92 5.26 12.69
CA LEU A 248 6.95 5.15 11.62
C LEU A 248 7.43 4.12 10.60
N PHE A 249 6.53 3.20 10.23
CA PHE A 249 6.79 2.18 9.23
C PHE A 249 5.87 2.39 8.03
N TYR A 250 6.45 2.46 6.86
CA TYR A 250 5.73 2.55 5.59
C TYR A 250 6.22 1.44 4.66
N MET A 251 5.74 0.21 4.86
CA MET A 251 6.32 -1.02 4.34
C MET A 251 7.80 -1.15 4.73
N ASP A 252 8.67 -1.20 3.73
CA ASP A 252 10.12 -1.30 3.81
C ASP A 252 10.83 0.00 4.23
N ASP A 253 10.15 1.13 4.16
CA ASP A 253 10.65 2.44 4.61
C ASP A 253 10.39 2.64 6.11
N ILE A 254 11.43 2.71 6.93
CA ILE A 254 11.36 2.85 8.39
C ILE A 254 11.94 4.19 8.81
N LEU A 255 11.21 4.95 9.62
CA LEU A 255 11.69 6.15 10.29
C LEU A 255 11.74 5.88 11.79
N LEU A 256 12.90 6.15 12.42
CA LEU A 256 13.08 6.17 13.86
C LEU A 256 13.54 7.53 14.31
N CYS A 257 13.02 8.03 15.42
CA CYS A 257 13.41 9.30 16.01
C CYS A 257 13.77 9.12 17.49
N SER A 258 14.67 9.97 17.97
CA SER A 258 15.06 10.04 19.37
C SER A 258 15.61 11.43 19.73
N ASN A 259 15.55 11.78 21.00
CA ASN A 259 16.20 13.00 21.50
C ASN A 259 17.67 12.76 21.88
N ASP A 260 18.13 11.51 21.85
CA ASP A 260 19.52 11.11 22.10
C ASP A 260 20.11 10.35 20.90
N ARG A 261 21.19 10.87 20.32
CA ARG A 261 21.85 10.29 19.14
C ARG A 261 22.43 8.91 19.43
N ARG A 262 23.04 8.70 20.59
CA ARG A 262 23.66 7.42 20.97
C ARG A 262 22.62 6.33 21.14
N ASN A 263 21.51 6.64 21.81
CA ASN A 263 20.39 5.72 21.97
C ASN A 263 19.82 5.32 20.61
N LEU A 264 19.65 6.27 19.69
CA LEU A 264 19.11 5.99 18.34
C LEU A 264 20.04 5.06 17.55
N VAL A 265 21.36 5.28 17.58
CA VAL A 265 22.34 4.40 16.92
C VAL A 265 22.28 2.98 17.51
N MET A 266 22.19 2.84 18.83
CA MET A 266 22.08 1.54 19.49
C MET A 266 20.76 0.84 19.11
N ALA A 267 19.64 1.55 19.08
CA ALA A 267 18.34 1.02 18.69
C ALA A 267 18.36 0.52 17.24
N VAL A 268 18.98 1.26 16.32
CA VAL A 268 19.14 0.84 14.92
C VAL A 268 19.93 -0.44 14.81
N ARG A 269 21.09 -0.53 15.48
CA ARG A 269 21.92 -1.76 15.46
C ARG A 269 21.17 -2.98 15.99
N LYS A 270 20.42 -2.82 17.11
CA LYS A 270 19.58 -3.87 17.67
C LYS A 270 18.44 -4.27 16.73
N LEU A 271 17.79 -3.30 16.08
CA LEU A 271 16.73 -3.57 15.09
C LEU A 271 17.28 -4.34 13.89
N ILE A 272 18.44 -3.95 13.34
CA ILE A 272 19.11 -4.66 12.24
C ILE A 272 19.36 -6.12 12.61
N ALA A 273 19.96 -6.37 13.78
CA ALA A 273 20.22 -7.72 14.27
C ALA A 273 18.93 -8.54 14.46
N TYR A 274 17.89 -7.90 15.02
CA TYR A 274 16.59 -8.53 15.20
C TYR A 274 15.94 -8.93 13.87
N MET A 275 15.88 -8.00 12.89
CA MET A 275 15.28 -8.26 11.59
C MET A 275 16.02 -9.35 10.82
N LYS A 276 17.35 -9.36 10.88
CA LYS A 276 18.16 -10.42 10.26
C LYS A 276 17.90 -11.78 10.90
N LYS A 277 17.95 -11.87 12.24
CA LYS A 277 17.73 -13.11 12.99
C LYS A 277 16.32 -13.65 12.86
N SER A 278 15.31 -12.78 12.94
CA SER A 278 13.90 -13.19 13.03
C SER A 278 13.26 -13.45 11.68
N PHE A 279 13.63 -12.66 10.65
CA PHE A 279 12.96 -12.64 9.35
C PHE A 279 13.90 -12.88 8.15
N GLY A 280 15.21 -12.92 8.35
CA GLY A 280 16.19 -12.97 7.25
C GLY A 280 16.33 -11.65 6.50
N LEU A 281 15.79 -10.54 7.03
CA LEU A 281 15.76 -9.24 6.37
C LEU A 281 17.03 -8.43 6.65
N ASP A 282 17.63 -7.90 5.59
CA ASP A 282 18.77 -6.98 5.64
C ASP A 282 18.34 -5.53 5.46
N ILE A 283 18.89 -4.65 6.29
CA ILE A 283 18.79 -3.20 6.11
C ILE A 283 19.95 -2.74 5.22
N LYS A 284 19.68 -1.80 4.30
CA LYS A 284 20.74 -1.18 3.49
C LYS A 284 21.76 -0.49 4.38
N PRO A 285 23.07 -0.61 4.09
CA PRO A 285 24.13 -0.11 4.98
C PRO A 285 24.26 1.43 5.02
N GLU A 286 23.71 2.14 4.05
CA GLU A 286 23.88 3.59 3.88
C GLU A 286 22.96 4.42 4.81
N TRP A 287 22.69 3.95 6.03
CA TRP A 287 21.89 4.71 6.99
C TRP A 287 22.76 5.63 7.84
N HIS A 288 22.26 6.85 8.10
CA HIS A 288 22.95 7.84 8.96
C HIS A 288 21.94 8.51 9.89
N VAL A 289 22.31 8.68 11.14
CA VAL A 289 21.55 9.49 12.10
C VAL A 289 21.80 10.96 11.79
N LYS A 290 20.72 11.69 11.52
CA LYS A 290 20.73 13.12 11.18
C LYS A 290 20.11 13.95 12.29
N ARG A 291 20.54 15.20 12.43
CA ARG A 291 19.84 16.18 13.26
C ARG A 291 18.72 16.80 12.44
N HIS A 292 17.53 16.91 13.06
CA HIS A 292 16.38 17.43 12.33
C HIS A 292 16.48 18.93 12.03
N VAL A 293 17.22 19.69 12.87
CA VAL A 293 17.45 21.11 12.63
C VAL A 293 18.27 21.36 11.36
N ASP A 294 19.22 20.48 11.03
CA ASP A 294 20.10 20.63 9.87
C ASP A 294 19.40 20.23 8.55
N CYS A 295 18.47 19.30 8.61
CA CYS A 295 17.74 18.84 7.42
C CYS A 295 16.34 18.38 7.75
N GLY A 296 15.40 18.53 6.79
CA GLY A 296 14.03 18.05 6.96
C GLY A 296 13.93 16.53 6.85
N ILE A 297 12.93 15.95 7.51
CA ILE A 297 12.57 14.54 7.36
C ILE A 297 11.83 14.37 6.04
N ASP A 298 12.48 13.73 5.06
CA ASP A 298 11.93 13.47 3.73
C ASP A 298 11.36 12.04 3.67
N MET A 299 10.02 11.90 3.70
CA MET A 299 9.33 10.62 3.66
C MET A 299 7.97 10.73 2.95
N MET A 300 7.53 9.65 2.27
CA MET A 300 6.19 9.53 1.67
C MET A 300 5.83 10.69 0.71
N GLY A 301 6.80 11.31 0.04
CA GLY A 301 6.55 12.43 -0.89
C GLY A 301 6.46 13.80 -0.23
N TYR A 302 6.66 13.88 1.07
CA TYR A 302 6.69 15.11 1.86
C TYR A 302 8.04 15.33 2.52
N VAL A 303 8.31 16.60 2.88
CA VAL A 303 9.45 17.01 3.72
C VAL A 303 8.89 17.78 4.91
N ILE A 304 9.14 17.29 6.10
CA ILE A 304 8.78 17.92 7.36
C ILE A 304 10.00 18.69 7.86
N LYS A 305 9.89 19.99 8.01
CA LYS A 305 10.95 20.85 8.54
C LYS A 305 10.94 20.86 10.07
N TYR A 306 12.05 21.18 10.70
CA TYR A 306 12.20 21.24 12.17
C TYR A 306 11.19 22.18 12.86
N ASN A 307 10.73 23.22 12.17
CA ASN A 307 9.67 24.11 12.65
C ASN A 307 8.24 23.58 12.40
N GLY A 308 8.07 22.29 12.16
CA GLY A 308 6.78 21.65 11.91
C GLY A 308 6.17 21.91 10.52
N LYS A 309 6.79 22.73 9.66
CA LYS A 309 6.22 23.00 8.32
C LYS A 309 6.28 21.78 7.42
N LEU A 310 5.12 21.33 6.96
CA LEU A 310 4.96 20.26 5.97
C LEU A 310 5.12 20.86 4.55
N ARG A 311 6.05 20.32 3.76
CA ARG A 311 6.30 20.72 2.37
C ARG A 311 6.20 19.52 1.43
N ILE A 312 5.89 19.78 0.17
CA ILE A 312 5.97 18.75 -0.88
C ILE A 312 7.46 18.50 -1.17
N ARG A 313 7.84 17.23 -1.35
CA ARG A 313 9.19 16.85 -1.79
C ARG A 313 9.52 17.55 -3.12
N PRO A 314 10.70 18.17 -3.30
CA PRO A 314 11.02 18.93 -4.51
C PRO A 314 10.79 18.18 -5.81
N ARG A 315 11.19 16.90 -5.88
CA ARG A 315 10.96 16.06 -7.08
C ARG A 315 9.46 15.86 -7.39
N VAL A 316 8.61 15.70 -6.37
CA VAL A 316 7.15 15.60 -6.54
C VAL A 316 6.59 16.94 -7.00
N PHE A 317 7.04 18.06 -6.41
CA PHE A 317 6.64 19.40 -6.81
C PHE A 317 6.95 19.71 -8.28
N ILE A 318 8.19 19.44 -8.73
CA ILE A 318 8.59 19.67 -10.13
C ILE A 318 7.73 18.89 -11.11
N ARG A 319 7.36 17.66 -10.78
CA ARG A 319 6.50 16.80 -11.62
C ARG A 319 5.07 17.27 -11.65
N ALA A 320 4.53 17.63 -10.50
CA ALA A 320 3.22 18.23 -10.41
C ALA A 320 3.15 19.48 -11.29
N ARG A 321 4.16 20.34 -11.17
CA ARG A 321 4.29 21.55 -12.03
C ARG A 321 4.27 21.20 -13.50
N ARG A 322 5.07 20.21 -13.93
CA ARG A 322 5.10 19.78 -15.34
C ARG A 322 3.74 19.26 -15.83
N ALA A 323 3.03 18.48 -15.01
CA ALA A 323 1.69 18.00 -15.35
C ALA A 323 0.68 19.14 -15.46
N PHE A 324 0.71 20.09 -14.53
CA PHE A 324 -0.17 21.27 -14.56
C PHE A 324 0.10 22.15 -15.78
N VAL A 325 1.37 22.38 -16.14
CA VAL A 325 1.76 23.16 -17.30
C VAL A 325 1.26 22.49 -18.59
N ARG A 326 1.54 21.20 -18.79
CA ARG A 326 1.08 20.47 -19.98
C ARG A 326 -0.45 20.50 -20.12
N SER A 327 -1.17 20.28 -19.03
CA SER A 327 -2.64 20.36 -19.06
C SER A 327 -3.13 21.79 -19.36
N ALA A 328 -2.43 22.85 -18.91
CA ALA A 328 -2.75 24.23 -19.21
C ALA A 328 -2.46 24.59 -20.67
N GLU A 329 -1.47 23.97 -21.30
CA GLU A 329 -1.10 24.10 -22.71
C GLU A 329 -2.00 23.28 -23.64
N GLY A 330 -3.02 22.60 -23.12
CA GLY A 330 -4.03 21.89 -23.92
C GLY A 330 -3.84 20.38 -24.00
N ASP A 331 -2.86 19.78 -23.30
CA ASP A 331 -2.72 18.33 -23.24
C ASP A 331 -3.84 17.73 -22.37
N ASN A 332 -4.91 17.30 -23.03
CA ASN A 332 -6.09 16.72 -22.40
C ASN A 332 -6.01 15.18 -22.29
N SER A 333 -4.85 14.57 -22.60
CA SER A 333 -4.70 13.12 -22.50
C SER A 333 -5.03 12.59 -21.09
N ILE A 334 -5.70 11.45 -21.00
CA ILE A 334 -6.05 10.76 -19.74
C ILE A 334 -4.82 10.68 -18.82
N LYS A 335 -3.67 10.36 -19.38
CA LYS A 335 -2.41 10.26 -18.68
C LYS A 335 -2.01 11.54 -17.94
N ILE A 336 -2.18 12.71 -18.56
CA ILE A 336 -1.86 13.99 -17.95
C ILE A 336 -2.94 14.39 -16.95
N GLN A 337 -4.21 14.20 -17.28
CA GLN A 337 -5.32 14.55 -16.39
C GLN A 337 -5.32 13.72 -15.11
N THR A 338 -5.05 12.41 -15.20
CA THR A 338 -4.88 11.53 -14.03
C THR A 338 -3.70 11.97 -13.15
N ARG A 339 -2.59 12.43 -13.76
CA ARG A 339 -1.46 12.99 -13.01
C ARG A 339 -1.82 14.28 -12.29
N VAL A 340 -2.56 15.17 -12.95
CA VAL A 340 -3.05 16.44 -12.35
C VAL A 340 -3.90 16.13 -11.12
N ALA A 341 -4.86 15.21 -11.23
CA ALA A 341 -5.71 14.78 -10.13
C ALA A 341 -4.89 14.18 -8.96
N SER A 342 -3.95 13.30 -9.26
CA SER A 342 -3.09 12.67 -8.27
C SER A 342 -2.21 13.68 -7.53
N TYR A 343 -1.55 14.61 -8.25
CA TYR A 343 -0.68 15.61 -7.63
C TYR A 343 -1.44 16.68 -6.85
N TYR A 344 -2.68 16.98 -7.22
CA TYR A 344 -3.51 17.94 -6.49
C TYR A 344 -3.64 17.61 -5.00
N GLY A 345 -3.70 16.31 -4.66
CA GLY A 345 -3.73 15.84 -3.27
C GLY A 345 -2.56 16.33 -2.42
N PHE A 346 -1.34 16.39 -2.98
CA PHE A 346 -0.16 16.90 -2.29
C PHE A 346 -0.27 18.41 -2.00
N PHE A 347 -0.80 19.18 -2.95
CA PHE A 347 -0.99 20.64 -2.78
C PHE A 347 -2.07 20.93 -1.74
N LYS A 348 -3.20 20.21 -1.79
CA LYS A 348 -4.27 20.32 -0.79
C LYS A 348 -3.73 20.03 0.63
N ALA A 349 -2.87 19.02 0.78
CA ALA A 349 -2.34 18.58 2.05
C ALA A 349 -1.39 19.57 2.73
N THR A 350 -0.60 20.31 1.94
CA THR A 350 0.48 21.17 2.45
C THR A 350 0.05 22.61 2.73
N ARG A 351 -1.24 22.95 2.59
CA ARG A 351 -1.77 24.33 2.68
C ARG A 351 -1.04 25.35 1.77
N ILE A 352 -0.21 24.88 0.85
CA ILE A 352 0.38 25.70 -0.25
C ILE A 352 -0.74 26.24 -1.15
N MET A 353 -1.99 25.96 -0.80
CA MET A 353 -3.21 26.54 -1.39
C MET A 353 -3.32 28.07 -1.26
N LYS A 354 -2.46 28.76 -0.50
CA LYS A 354 -2.23 30.20 -0.70
C LYS A 354 -1.60 30.48 -2.06
N LEU A 355 -0.80 29.55 -2.60
CA LEU A 355 -0.41 29.52 -4.02
C LEU A 355 -1.52 28.80 -4.81
N ARG A 356 -2.67 29.47 -4.98
CA ARG A 356 -3.72 29.04 -5.92
C ARG A 356 -3.20 28.90 -7.35
N THR A 357 -1.95 29.26 -7.59
CA THR A 357 -1.35 29.44 -8.91
C THR A 357 0.07 28.87 -8.93
N VAL A 358 0.41 28.16 -9.99
CA VAL A 358 1.77 27.76 -10.34
C VAL A 358 2.25 28.69 -11.45
N HIS A 359 3.32 29.43 -11.18
CA HIS A 359 3.96 30.29 -12.18
C HIS A 359 4.94 29.47 -13.00
N PHE A 360 4.93 29.65 -14.30
CA PHE A 360 5.88 29.02 -15.21
C PHE A 360 6.16 29.93 -16.42
N ILE A 361 7.30 29.70 -17.04
CA ILE A 361 7.68 30.33 -18.30
C ILE A 361 7.58 29.24 -19.37
N PRO A 362 6.61 29.26 -20.28
CA PRO A 362 6.55 28.32 -21.39
C PRO A 362 7.71 28.58 -22.37
N LYS A 363 7.93 27.65 -23.29
CA LYS A 363 8.96 27.80 -24.35
C LYS A 363 8.76 29.09 -25.18
N THR A 364 7.55 29.64 -25.20
CA THR A 364 7.19 30.90 -25.84
C THR A 364 7.67 32.17 -25.12
N GLY A 365 8.39 32.02 -23.99
CA GLY A 365 9.05 33.12 -23.27
C GLY A 365 8.14 33.97 -22.36
N LYS A 366 6.84 33.95 -22.48
CA LYS A 366 5.94 34.75 -21.62
C LYS A 366 5.57 33.99 -20.33
N ARG A 367 5.73 34.67 -19.19
CA ARG A 367 5.32 34.13 -17.88
C ARG A 367 3.83 33.87 -17.85
N ARG A 368 3.43 32.64 -17.54
CA ARG A 368 2.01 32.25 -17.37
C ARG A 368 1.75 31.76 -15.95
N THR A 369 0.51 31.86 -15.54
CA THR A 369 0.02 31.50 -14.22
C THR A 369 -1.09 30.47 -14.36
N VAL A 370 -0.96 29.33 -13.67
CA VAL A 370 -1.94 28.25 -13.70
C VAL A 370 -2.66 28.16 -12.37
N ASN A 371 -3.98 28.26 -12.41
CA ASN A 371 -4.80 28.01 -11.23
C ASN A 371 -4.96 26.50 -11.01
N VAL A 372 -4.32 25.97 -9.98
CA VAL A 372 -4.28 24.54 -9.66
C VAL A 372 -5.67 23.96 -9.38
N ARG A 373 -6.57 24.74 -8.76
CA ARG A 373 -7.94 24.29 -8.46
C ARG A 373 -8.81 24.24 -9.72
N ALA A 374 -8.66 25.22 -10.61
CA ALA A 374 -9.35 25.20 -11.90
C ALA A 374 -8.90 24.03 -12.77
N MET A 375 -7.60 23.74 -12.78
CA MET A 375 -7.02 22.58 -13.46
C MET A 375 -7.57 21.26 -12.93
N GLN A 376 -7.69 21.12 -11.62
CA GLN A 376 -8.25 19.92 -11.00
C GLN A 376 -9.73 19.72 -11.38
N LYS A 377 -10.53 20.80 -11.39
CA LYS A 377 -11.93 20.73 -11.86
C LYS A 377 -12.00 20.28 -13.33
N LYS A 378 -11.19 20.89 -14.21
CA LYS A 378 -11.09 20.50 -15.61
C LYS A 378 -10.66 19.03 -15.75
N SER A 379 -9.66 18.60 -15.01
CA SER A 379 -9.19 17.22 -15.01
C SER A 379 -10.27 16.23 -14.58
N ALA A 380 -11.04 16.55 -13.54
CA ALA A 380 -12.14 15.70 -13.06
C ALA A 380 -13.26 15.57 -14.11
N ILE A 381 -13.57 16.67 -14.83
CA ILE A 381 -14.56 16.67 -15.92
C ILE A 381 -14.06 15.82 -17.09
N LEU A 382 -12.83 16.01 -17.53
CA LEU A 382 -12.25 15.30 -18.67
C LEU A 382 -12.13 13.79 -18.41
N THR A 383 -11.63 13.39 -17.24
CA THR A 383 -11.54 11.98 -16.87
C THR A 383 -12.92 11.33 -16.73
N GLY A 384 -13.92 12.05 -16.24
CA GLY A 384 -15.32 11.60 -16.21
C GLY A 384 -15.98 11.54 -17.59
N ALA A 385 -15.69 12.50 -18.47
CA ALA A 385 -16.21 12.54 -19.86
C ALA A 385 -15.59 11.44 -20.73
N GLU A 386 -14.29 11.17 -20.59
CA GLU A 386 -13.63 10.07 -21.31
C GLU A 386 -14.12 8.69 -20.85
N ALA A 387 -14.34 8.53 -19.55
CA ALA A 387 -14.97 7.32 -19.04
C ALA A 387 -16.37 7.09 -19.66
N ARG A 388 -17.14 8.18 -19.93
CA ARG A 388 -18.42 8.11 -20.64
C ARG A 388 -18.24 7.80 -22.13
N ARG A 389 -17.28 8.45 -22.82
CA ARG A 389 -16.99 8.19 -24.26
C ARG A 389 -16.49 6.77 -24.50
N GLU A 390 -15.61 6.24 -23.63
CA GLU A 390 -15.22 4.84 -23.70
C GLU A 390 -16.40 3.88 -23.49
N MET A 391 -17.42 4.30 -22.71
CA MET A 391 -18.68 3.57 -22.56
C MET A 391 -19.56 3.68 -23.82
N GLU A 392 -19.61 4.83 -24.47
CA GLU A 392 -20.39 5.07 -25.72
C GLU A 392 -19.75 4.39 -26.93
N CYS A 393 -18.41 4.40 -27.07
CA CYS A 393 -17.70 3.70 -28.14
C CYS A 393 -17.67 2.18 -27.96
N ALA A 394 -17.99 1.67 -26.76
CA ALA A 394 -18.10 0.25 -26.48
C ALA A 394 -19.56 -0.26 -26.55
N ALA A 395 -20.51 0.61 -26.84
CA ALA A 395 -21.90 0.32 -27.14
C ALA A 395 -22.12 0.09 -28.63
#